data_2a121a8592e20cf08d350afe2ffe3982
#
_entry.id   2a121a8592e20cf08d350afe2ffe3982
#
_cell.length_a   1.000
_cell.length_b   1.000
_cell.length_c   1.000
_cell.angle_alpha   90.00
_cell.angle_beta   90.00
_cell.angle_gamma   90.00
#
_symmetry.space_group_name_H-M   'P 1'
#
loop_
_entity.id
_entity.type
_entity.pdbx_description
1 polymer ?
#
loop_
_entity_poly.entity_id
_entity_poly.type
_entity_poly.pdbx_seq_one_letter_code
_entity_poly.pdbx_strand_id
1 'polypeptide(L)'
;MITGTHTIAKTLTDIITGKEDANFSSPNGKYKFFTCSSEPLKCDEFVFDSSSILIAGNGDFNVKHYTGKFNAYQRTYILTPKPLYFALLYLASLYRINSFKSNSAGSIVKFITKNDIESIPVFIPDNTSYLYELNTLVHLQELNSNENEELIRLRDWLLPMLMNGQVTIAD
;
A
#
# COMPACT_ATOMS: atom_id res chain seq x y z
N MET A 1 2.51 -26.18 17.16
CA MET A 1 2.54 -24.79 17.69
C MET A 1 3.66 -24.07 16.94
N ILE A 2 3.40 -22.85 16.41
CA ILE A 2 4.44 -22.08 15.72
C ILE A 2 5.25 -21.37 16.78
N THR A 3 6.57 -21.61 16.81
CA THR A 3 7.53 -20.92 17.68
C THR A 3 8.11 -19.69 16.96
N GLY A 4 8.53 -18.68 17.72
CA GLY A 4 9.08 -17.46 17.15
C GLY A 4 9.33 -16.37 18.18
N THR A 5 9.71 -15.20 17.72
CA THR A 5 10.10 -14.05 18.54
C THR A 5 9.15 -12.88 18.31
N HIS A 6 8.71 -12.23 19.40
CA HIS A 6 7.95 -10.98 19.32
C HIS A 6 8.90 -9.78 19.23
N THR A 7 8.56 -8.86 18.34
CA THR A 7 9.27 -7.60 18.13
C THR A 7 8.29 -6.48 17.76
N ILE A 8 8.77 -5.31 17.40
CA ILE A 8 7.97 -4.17 16.94
C ILE A 8 8.43 -3.70 15.56
N ALA A 9 7.56 -3.02 14.83
CA ALA A 9 7.82 -2.53 13.47
C ALA A 9 9.12 -1.72 13.36
N LYS A 10 9.40 -0.88 14.34
CA LYS A 10 10.62 -0.03 14.38
C LYS A 10 11.93 -0.81 14.21
N THR A 11 11.98 -2.07 14.61
CA THR A 11 13.19 -2.90 14.49
C THR A 11 13.40 -3.49 13.10
N LEU A 12 12.32 -3.51 12.28
CA LEU A 12 12.29 -4.17 10.97
C LEU A 12 12.35 -3.20 9.80
N THR A 13 12.06 -1.92 10.04
CA THR A 13 11.94 -0.92 8.97
C THR A 13 12.23 0.48 9.46
N ASP A 14 12.71 1.32 8.55
CA ASP A 14 12.67 2.76 8.70
C ASP A 14 11.26 3.28 8.40
N ILE A 15 10.84 4.32 9.12
CA ILE A 15 9.53 4.95 8.97
C ILE A 15 9.73 6.43 8.69
N ILE A 16 9.35 6.83 7.49
CA ILE A 16 9.38 8.22 7.05
C ILE A 16 7.99 8.66 6.60
N THR A 17 7.79 9.94 6.34
CA THR A 17 6.56 10.48 5.75
C THR A 17 6.83 11.01 4.36
N GLY A 18 5.77 11.10 3.55
CA GLY A 18 5.79 11.89 2.34
C GLY A 18 6.11 13.36 2.64
N LYS A 19 6.40 14.13 1.60
CA LYS A 19 6.80 15.55 1.74
C LYS A 19 5.83 16.50 1.08
N GLU A 20 5.01 15.99 0.16
CA GLU A 20 4.17 16.82 -0.69
C GLU A 20 2.82 17.16 -0.05
N ASP A 21 2.24 18.27 -0.45
CA ASP A 21 0.88 18.63 -0.11
C ASP A 21 -0.13 17.87 -0.98
N ALA A 22 -1.40 17.85 -0.55
CA ALA A 22 -2.47 17.17 -1.28
C ALA A 22 -2.68 17.74 -2.71
N ASN A 23 -2.35 19.00 -2.92
CA ASN A 23 -2.46 19.70 -4.22
C ASN A 23 -1.35 19.33 -5.22
N PHE A 24 -0.38 18.51 -4.84
CA PHE A 24 0.70 18.06 -5.71
C PHE A 24 0.23 17.11 -6.82
N SER A 25 -0.99 16.61 -6.72
CA SER A 25 -1.55 15.70 -7.71
C SER A 25 -1.72 16.34 -9.08
N SER A 26 -1.41 15.58 -10.13
CA SER A 26 -1.61 15.94 -11.54
C SER A 26 -2.45 14.84 -12.20
N PRO A 27 -3.64 15.14 -12.78
CA PRO A 27 -4.53 14.11 -13.35
C PRO A 27 -3.88 13.26 -14.45
N ASN A 28 -2.95 13.84 -15.21
CA ASN A 28 -2.21 13.18 -16.28
C ASN A 28 -0.81 12.75 -15.88
N GLY A 29 -0.50 12.76 -14.59
CA GLY A 29 0.80 12.41 -14.07
C GLY A 29 1.21 10.98 -14.37
N LYS A 30 2.50 10.75 -14.46
CA LYS A 30 3.11 9.46 -14.82
C LYS A 30 3.22 8.50 -13.65
N TYR A 31 3.40 9.02 -12.44
CA TYR A 31 3.68 8.24 -11.23
C TYR A 31 2.49 8.22 -10.29
N LYS A 32 2.39 7.16 -9.45
CA LYS A 32 1.38 7.10 -8.39
C LYS A 32 1.74 8.12 -7.29
N PHE A 33 0.71 8.84 -6.82
CA PHE A 33 0.80 9.75 -5.68
C PHE A 33 -0.09 9.24 -4.56
N PHE A 34 0.54 8.75 -3.50
CA PHE A 34 -0.16 8.14 -2.38
C PHE A 34 -0.56 9.18 -1.34
N THR A 35 -1.86 9.35 -1.18
CA THR A 35 -2.47 10.17 -0.15
C THR A 35 -3.12 9.31 0.92
N CYS A 36 -3.91 9.92 1.81
CA CYS A 36 -4.69 9.19 2.80
C CYS A 36 -5.95 8.53 2.21
N SER A 37 -6.29 8.76 0.93
CA SER A 37 -7.36 8.05 0.22
C SER A 37 -7.04 6.57 0.03
N SER A 38 -8.06 5.73 -0.19
CA SER A 38 -7.90 4.33 -0.58
C SER A 38 -7.20 4.20 -1.94
N GLU A 39 -7.59 5.02 -2.91
CA GLU A 39 -7.02 5.04 -4.25
C GLU A 39 -5.89 6.06 -4.38
N PRO A 40 -4.77 5.70 -5.04
CA PRO A 40 -3.71 6.64 -5.33
C PRO A 40 -4.13 7.64 -6.41
N LEU A 41 -3.70 8.87 -6.26
CA LEU A 41 -3.73 9.88 -7.31
C LEU A 41 -2.52 9.70 -8.24
N LYS A 42 -2.33 10.65 -9.17
CA LYS A 42 -1.16 10.70 -10.05
C LYS A 42 -0.35 11.97 -9.81
N CYS A 43 0.94 11.95 -10.16
CA CYS A 43 1.84 13.09 -10.13
C CYS A 43 2.91 12.99 -11.24
N ASP A 44 3.56 14.10 -11.52
CA ASP A 44 4.54 14.18 -12.61
C ASP A 44 5.96 13.78 -12.16
N GLU A 45 6.24 13.85 -10.86
CA GLU A 45 7.55 13.58 -10.28
C GLU A 45 7.46 12.50 -9.21
N PHE A 46 8.54 11.73 -9.05
CA PHE A 46 8.68 10.74 -7.99
C PHE A 46 9.84 11.11 -7.05
N VAL A 47 9.72 10.72 -5.80
CA VAL A 47 10.78 10.85 -4.78
C VAL A 47 11.23 9.48 -4.28
N PHE A 48 10.35 8.48 -4.36
CA PHE A 48 10.60 7.13 -3.87
C PHE A 48 10.68 6.16 -5.05
N ASP A 49 11.62 5.20 -4.96
CA ASP A 49 11.75 4.07 -5.90
C ASP A 49 12.09 2.82 -5.07
N SER A 50 11.07 2.17 -4.56
CA SER A 50 11.22 1.07 -3.60
C SER A 50 9.96 0.22 -3.46
N SER A 51 10.11 -0.97 -2.85
CA SER A 51 8.99 -1.74 -2.31
C SER A 51 8.64 -1.19 -0.93
N SER A 52 7.45 -0.59 -0.81
CA SER A 52 7.06 0.13 0.40
C SER A 52 5.65 -0.24 0.87
N ILE A 53 5.47 -0.20 2.18
CA ILE A 53 4.17 -0.25 2.84
C ILE A 53 3.78 1.19 3.16
N LEU A 54 2.56 1.57 2.81
CA LEU A 54 2.05 2.92 2.88
C LEU A 54 0.86 2.96 3.84
N ILE A 55 0.94 3.75 4.90
CA ILE A 55 -0.09 3.85 5.94
C ILE A 55 -0.64 5.28 5.97
N ALA A 56 -1.95 5.40 5.78
CA ALA A 56 -2.64 6.68 5.91
C ALA A 56 -2.66 7.13 7.37
N GLY A 57 -2.07 8.30 7.66
CA GLY A 57 -1.98 8.86 9.00
C GLY A 57 -3.22 9.58 9.49
N ASN A 58 -4.17 9.89 8.59
CA ASN A 58 -5.44 10.53 8.92
C ASN A 58 -6.54 10.11 7.92
N GLY A 59 -7.77 10.58 8.14
CA GLY A 59 -8.90 10.30 7.27
C GLY A 59 -9.35 8.83 7.35
N ASP A 60 -9.54 8.20 6.21
CA ASP A 60 -9.86 6.78 6.15
C ASP A 60 -8.59 5.94 6.28
N PHE A 61 -8.26 5.60 7.51
CA PHE A 61 -7.07 4.80 7.84
C PHE A 61 -7.00 3.54 6.98
N ASN A 62 -6.02 3.47 6.11
CA ASN A 62 -5.78 2.35 5.22
C ASN A 62 -4.30 2.01 5.15
N VAL A 63 -4.02 0.78 4.74
CA VAL A 63 -2.67 0.29 4.50
C VAL A 63 -2.62 -0.23 3.07
N LYS A 64 -1.63 0.24 2.34
CA LYS A 64 -1.35 -0.16 0.96
C LYS A 64 0.08 -0.67 0.86
N HIS A 65 0.39 -1.37 -0.19
CA HIS A 65 1.77 -1.63 -0.58
C HIS A 65 1.96 -1.30 -2.06
N TYR A 66 3.16 -0.95 -2.41
CA TYR A 66 3.52 -0.62 -3.78
C TYR A 66 5.01 -0.83 -4.02
N THR A 67 5.34 -1.34 -5.21
CA THR A 67 6.71 -1.51 -5.67
C THR A 67 6.93 -0.66 -6.92
N GLY A 68 7.89 0.26 -6.89
CA GLY A 68 8.27 1.12 -8.00
C GLY A 68 8.41 2.58 -7.63
N LYS A 69 8.29 3.45 -8.64
CA LYS A 69 8.45 4.90 -8.53
C LYS A 69 7.15 5.58 -8.13
N PHE A 70 7.19 6.35 -7.04
CA PHE A 70 6.01 7.03 -6.52
C PHE A 70 6.36 8.29 -5.74
N ASN A 71 5.35 9.07 -5.41
CA ASN A 71 5.43 10.15 -4.42
C ASN A 71 4.33 10.00 -3.37
N ALA A 72 4.43 10.70 -2.25
CA ALA A 72 3.49 10.57 -1.15
C ALA A 72 3.22 11.89 -0.44
N TYR A 73 1.98 12.02 0.02
CA TYR A 73 1.50 13.12 0.84
C TYR A 73 2.16 13.10 2.24
N GLN A 74 2.41 14.28 2.79
CA GLN A 74 3.12 14.47 4.08
C GLN A 74 2.50 13.73 5.29
N ARG A 75 1.24 13.28 5.21
CA ARG A 75 0.58 12.49 6.25
C ARG A 75 0.43 11.01 5.88
N THR A 76 1.14 10.55 4.87
CA THR A 76 1.28 9.15 4.52
C THR A 76 2.61 8.65 5.06
N TYR A 77 2.58 7.65 5.92
CA TYR A 77 3.77 6.98 6.42
C TYR A 77 4.24 5.93 5.43
N ILE A 78 5.56 5.89 5.22
CA ILE A 78 6.22 5.00 4.26
C ILE A 78 7.18 4.13 5.06
N LEU A 79 6.97 2.82 4.98
CA LEU A 79 7.79 1.80 5.60
C LEU A 79 8.51 1.03 4.51
N THR A 80 9.84 0.93 4.59
CA THR A 80 10.67 0.21 3.60
C THR A 80 11.42 -0.91 4.32
N PRO A 81 10.75 -2.02 4.64
CA PRO A 81 11.36 -3.13 5.36
C PRO A 81 12.31 -3.93 4.46
N LYS A 82 13.18 -4.73 5.09
CA LYS A 82 13.94 -5.74 4.35
C LYS A 82 12.98 -6.69 3.63
N PRO A 83 13.31 -7.16 2.40
CA PRO A 83 12.40 -7.98 1.59
C PRO A 83 11.81 -9.18 2.32
N LEU A 84 12.60 -9.86 3.14
CA LEU A 84 12.16 -11.04 3.91
C LEU A 84 10.98 -10.74 4.84
N TYR A 85 10.93 -9.56 5.43
CA TYR A 85 9.90 -9.17 6.42
C TYR A 85 8.77 -8.33 5.82
N PHE A 86 8.78 -8.09 4.51
CA PHE A 86 7.83 -7.20 3.85
C PHE A 86 6.38 -7.62 4.07
N ALA A 87 6.03 -8.84 3.67
CA ALA A 87 4.66 -9.35 3.80
C ALA A 87 4.23 -9.46 5.27
N LEU A 88 5.13 -9.90 6.15
CA LEU A 88 4.86 -10.00 7.58
C LEU A 88 4.50 -8.63 8.17
N LEU A 89 5.29 -7.61 7.89
CA LEU A 89 5.05 -6.25 8.39
C LEU A 89 3.80 -5.62 7.75
N TYR A 90 3.54 -5.91 6.46
CA TYR A 90 2.31 -5.49 5.78
C TYR A 90 1.07 -6.05 6.47
N LEU A 91 1.03 -7.34 6.75
CA LEU A 91 -0.10 -8.01 7.42
C LEU A 91 -0.26 -7.53 8.87
N ALA A 92 0.84 -7.35 9.61
CA ALA A 92 0.80 -6.79 10.97
C ALA A 92 0.23 -5.36 10.96
N SER A 93 0.62 -4.55 9.96
CA SER A 93 0.12 -3.19 9.79
C SER A 93 -1.38 -3.19 9.45
N LEU A 94 -1.84 -4.05 8.55
CA LEU A 94 -3.26 -4.22 8.22
C LEU A 94 -4.07 -4.57 9.46
N TYR A 95 -3.63 -5.56 10.22
CA TYR A 95 -4.32 -5.98 11.44
C TYR A 95 -4.42 -4.84 12.47
N ARG A 96 -3.31 -4.13 12.70
CA ARG A 96 -3.26 -3.03 13.66
C ARG A 96 -4.14 -1.85 13.25
N ILE A 97 -4.10 -1.44 11.99
CA ILE A 97 -4.89 -0.32 11.47
C ILE A 97 -6.39 -0.65 11.47
N ASN A 98 -6.77 -1.87 11.12
CA ASN A 98 -8.16 -2.32 11.22
C ASN A 98 -8.65 -2.35 12.67
N SER A 99 -7.80 -2.71 13.63
CA SER A 99 -8.10 -2.63 15.06
C SER A 99 -8.35 -1.19 15.51
N PHE A 100 -7.60 -0.21 15.00
CA PHE A 100 -7.87 1.21 15.26
C PHE A 100 -9.23 1.65 14.72
N LYS A 101 -9.59 1.24 13.50
CA LYS A 101 -10.92 1.53 12.90
C LYS A 101 -12.07 0.99 13.76
N SER A 102 -11.99 -0.27 14.17
CA SER A 102 -13.07 -0.92 14.94
C SER A 102 -13.21 -0.38 16.36
N ASN A 103 -12.12 -0.03 17.02
CA ASN A 103 -12.15 0.53 18.36
C ASN A 103 -12.56 2.00 18.40
N SER A 104 -12.56 2.68 17.25
CA SER A 104 -12.96 4.10 17.13
C SER A 104 -14.46 4.32 17.05
N ALA A 105 -15.28 3.29 17.13
CA ALA A 105 -16.76 3.42 17.08
C ALA A 105 -17.36 4.26 18.23
N GLY A 106 -16.58 4.65 19.22
CA GLY A 106 -16.98 5.53 20.32
C GLY A 106 -16.04 6.70 20.63
N SER A 107 -14.89 6.79 19.96
CA SER A 107 -13.90 7.85 20.16
C SER A 107 -13.33 8.29 18.81
N ILE A 108 -13.32 9.59 18.56
CA ILE A 108 -12.79 10.14 17.29
C ILE A 108 -11.26 10.07 17.33
N VAL A 109 -10.68 8.99 16.79
CA VAL A 109 -9.25 8.97 16.47
C VAL A 109 -9.04 9.81 15.21
N LYS A 110 -8.50 11.01 15.39
CA LYS A 110 -8.33 11.96 14.27
C LYS A 110 -7.08 11.72 13.45
N PHE A 111 -6.08 11.03 13.98
CA PHE A 111 -4.80 10.77 13.32
C PHE A 111 -4.05 9.60 13.99
N ILE A 112 -3.23 8.93 13.22
CA ILE A 112 -2.25 7.93 13.67
C ILE A 112 -0.90 8.62 13.78
N THR A 113 -0.20 8.41 14.88
CA THR A 113 1.12 8.98 15.11
C THR A 113 2.22 8.03 14.61
N LYS A 114 3.42 8.57 14.42
CA LYS A 114 4.60 7.74 14.09
C LYS A 114 4.85 6.68 15.17
N ASN A 115 4.67 7.02 16.44
CA ASN A 115 4.85 6.09 17.55
C ASN A 115 3.85 4.92 17.52
N ASP A 116 2.61 5.15 17.07
CA ASP A 116 1.61 4.09 16.90
C ASP A 116 2.07 3.07 15.86
N ILE A 117 2.74 3.53 14.80
CA ILE A 117 3.27 2.67 13.74
C ILE A 117 4.57 1.99 14.20
N GLU A 118 5.48 2.71 14.83
CA GLU A 118 6.72 2.16 15.38
C GLU A 118 6.46 1.01 16.37
N SER A 119 5.37 1.12 17.14
CA SER A 119 4.97 0.15 18.16
C SER A 119 4.12 -1.02 17.65
N ILE A 120 3.83 -1.12 16.35
CA ILE A 120 3.06 -2.25 15.80
C ILE A 120 3.76 -3.56 16.19
N PRO A 121 3.06 -4.46 16.91
CA PRO A 121 3.65 -5.74 17.31
C PRO A 121 3.77 -6.68 16.12
N VAL A 122 4.91 -7.33 16.01
CA VAL A 122 5.21 -8.28 14.93
C VAL A 122 5.72 -9.57 15.54
N PHE A 123 5.17 -10.71 15.13
CA PHE A 123 5.64 -12.03 15.49
C PHE A 123 6.47 -12.61 14.35
N ILE A 124 7.75 -12.86 14.58
CA ILE A 124 8.67 -13.46 13.60
C ILE A 124 8.74 -14.96 13.89
N PRO A 125 8.25 -15.83 13.00
CA PRO A 125 8.37 -17.28 13.19
C PRO A 125 9.82 -17.74 13.02
N ASP A 126 10.23 -18.76 13.82
CA ASP A 126 11.57 -19.37 13.73
C ASP A 126 11.76 -20.07 12.37
N ASN A 127 10.69 -20.65 11.83
CA ASN A 127 10.72 -21.23 10.48
C ASN A 127 10.53 -20.15 9.43
N THR A 128 11.60 -19.76 8.77
CA THR A 128 11.63 -18.73 7.73
C THR A 128 10.85 -19.10 6.46
N SER A 129 10.50 -20.38 6.23
CA SER A 129 9.69 -20.78 5.06
C SER A 129 8.35 -20.05 5.04
N TYR A 130 7.72 -19.80 6.18
CA TYR A 130 6.48 -19.04 6.28
C TYR A 130 6.64 -17.60 5.75
N LEU A 131 7.80 -16.98 5.95
CA LEU A 131 8.06 -15.62 5.45
C LEU A 131 8.16 -15.60 3.93
N TYR A 132 8.80 -16.60 3.33
CA TYR A 132 8.86 -16.72 1.86
C TYR A 132 7.49 -16.99 1.26
N GLU A 133 6.70 -17.87 1.86
CA GLU A 133 5.32 -18.14 1.41
C GLU A 133 4.46 -16.89 1.47
N LEU A 134 4.50 -16.14 2.59
CA LEU A 134 3.75 -14.89 2.74
C LEU A 134 4.17 -13.84 1.70
N ASN A 135 5.48 -13.67 1.46
CA ASN A 135 5.96 -12.75 0.44
C ASN A 135 5.53 -13.16 -0.96
N THR A 136 5.49 -14.47 -1.26
CA THR A 136 4.96 -14.97 -2.53
C THR A 136 3.48 -14.62 -2.70
N LEU A 137 2.66 -14.79 -1.66
CA LEU A 137 1.24 -14.47 -1.70
C LEU A 137 0.99 -12.97 -1.91
N VAL A 138 1.72 -12.11 -1.20
CA VAL A 138 1.62 -10.64 -1.37
C VAL A 138 2.06 -10.23 -2.77
N HIS A 139 3.12 -10.83 -3.30
CA HIS A 139 3.57 -10.57 -4.67
C HIS A 139 2.53 -11.00 -5.72
N LEU A 140 1.92 -12.17 -5.57
CA LEU A 140 0.84 -12.63 -6.45
C LEU A 140 -0.37 -11.69 -6.38
N GLN A 141 -0.71 -11.18 -5.21
CA GLN A 141 -1.77 -10.19 -5.06
C GLN A 141 -1.43 -8.89 -5.83
N GLU A 142 -0.18 -8.43 -5.77
CA GLU A 142 0.28 -7.24 -6.50
C GLU A 142 0.20 -7.45 -8.02
N LEU A 143 0.66 -8.62 -8.51
CA LEU A 143 0.57 -8.97 -9.94
C LEU A 143 -0.87 -8.98 -10.43
N ASN A 144 -1.78 -9.63 -9.69
CA ASN A 144 -3.21 -9.67 -10.05
C ASN A 144 -3.84 -8.28 -10.04
N SER A 145 -3.45 -7.41 -9.09
CA SER A 145 -3.94 -6.03 -9.04
C SER A 145 -3.49 -5.22 -10.24
N ASN A 146 -2.22 -5.36 -10.65
CA ASN A 146 -1.67 -4.68 -11.81
C ASN A 146 -2.35 -5.17 -13.11
N GLU A 147 -2.54 -6.47 -13.25
CA GLU A 147 -3.26 -7.06 -14.40
C GLU A 147 -4.70 -6.54 -14.48
N ASN A 148 -5.40 -6.46 -13.36
CA ASN A 148 -6.74 -5.88 -13.30
C ASN A 148 -6.74 -4.40 -13.72
N GLU A 149 -5.76 -3.59 -13.29
CA GLU A 149 -5.64 -2.19 -13.74
C GLU A 149 -5.44 -2.10 -15.25
N GLU A 150 -4.65 -2.99 -15.85
CA GLU A 150 -4.43 -3.03 -17.30
C GLU A 150 -5.67 -3.49 -18.07
N LEU A 151 -6.36 -4.51 -17.58
CA LEU A 151 -7.62 -4.99 -18.18
C LEU A 151 -8.71 -3.92 -18.13
N ILE A 152 -8.81 -3.15 -17.06
CA ILE A 152 -9.72 -2.02 -16.95
C ILE A 152 -9.37 -0.95 -18.00
N ARG A 153 -8.09 -0.59 -18.15
CA ARG A 153 -7.65 0.37 -19.17
C ARG A 153 -7.97 -0.11 -20.59
N LEU A 154 -7.73 -1.39 -20.88
CA LEU A 154 -8.03 -2.00 -22.16
C LEU A 154 -9.53 -1.97 -22.46
N ARG A 155 -10.37 -2.33 -21.47
CA ARG A 155 -11.83 -2.23 -21.59
C ARG A 155 -12.26 -0.81 -21.90
N ASP A 156 -11.78 0.17 -21.15
CA ASP A 156 -12.19 1.57 -21.28
C ASP A 156 -11.73 2.20 -22.61
N TRP A 157 -10.64 1.66 -23.17
CA TRP A 157 -10.17 2.03 -24.49
C TRP A 157 -10.98 1.36 -25.62
N LEU A 158 -11.30 0.05 -25.49
CA LEU A 158 -12.00 -0.73 -26.52
C LEU A 158 -13.50 -0.42 -26.58
N LEU A 159 -14.16 -0.23 -25.42
CA LEU A 159 -15.60 -0.10 -25.34
C LEU A 159 -16.17 1.04 -26.24
N PRO A 160 -15.63 2.26 -26.23
CA PRO A 160 -16.08 3.31 -27.16
C PRO A 160 -15.86 2.97 -28.63
N MET A 161 -14.78 2.25 -28.97
CA MET A 161 -14.51 1.84 -30.37
C MET A 161 -15.50 0.81 -30.85
N LEU A 162 -15.86 -0.17 -30.03
CA LEU A 162 -16.87 -1.17 -30.33
C LEU A 162 -18.26 -0.52 -30.48
N MET A 163 -18.63 0.39 -29.58
CA MET A 163 -19.91 1.10 -29.65
C MET A 163 -20.03 1.98 -30.90
N ASN A 164 -18.94 2.53 -31.38
CA ASN A 164 -18.91 3.37 -32.58
C ASN A 164 -18.67 2.56 -33.88
N GLY A 165 -18.63 1.23 -33.83
CA GLY A 165 -18.38 0.37 -34.99
C GLY A 165 -16.99 0.51 -35.62
N GLN A 166 -16.01 1.06 -34.88
CA GLN A 166 -14.63 1.23 -35.36
C GLN A 166 -13.81 -0.05 -35.26
N VAL A 167 -14.26 -1.01 -34.47
CA VAL A 167 -13.64 -2.34 -34.30
C VAL A 167 -14.74 -3.38 -34.30
N THR A 168 -14.53 -4.50 -35.01
CA THR A 168 -15.41 -5.68 -34.99
C THR A 168 -14.69 -6.85 -34.33
N ILE A 169 -15.42 -7.66 -33.60
CA ILE A 169 -14.90 -8.93 -33.08
C ILE A 169 -14.92 -9.92 -34.25
N ALA A 170 -13.78 -10.47 -34.63
CA ALA A 170 -13.74 -11.58 -35.58
C ALA A 170 -14.24 -12.86 -34.90
N ASP A 171 -15.14 -13.59 -35.57
CA ASP A 171 -15.63 -14.90 -35.13
C ASP A 171 -14.51 -15.96 -35.20
#